data_392c22accbc7409c8ad86feb8c30d949
#
_entry.id   392c22accbc7409c8ad86feb8c30d949
#
_cell.length_a   1.000
_cell.length_b   1.000
_cell.length_c   1.000
_cell.angle_alpha   90.00
_cell.angle_beta   90.00
_cell.angle_gamma   90.00
#
_symmetry.space_group_name_H-M   'P 1'
#
loop_
_entity.id
_entity.type
_entity.pdbx_description
1 polymer ?
#
loop_
_entity_poly.entity_id
_entity_poly.type
_entity_poly.pdbx_seq_one_letter_code
_entity_poly.pdbx_strand_id
1 'polypeptide(L)'
;VQLTWSYTNGKLEIQGGQSTKTVSVGIAPGKFGDEWIRLTASLGGQSAAVSKAIYAGYPTVTKVTGPSSVRLNQGGSFIANPLYDNSVCEYKWTVSPSQGASQSPSRNTNYITFSIPGSYYIACRAYTTQCGAAGSAASTTVSVQSSYMVYSDGSSKIVDVIENQLENDESSILSDVVVSNQVSYQLYNQATGLLVAEGKMERSGGTLDFNQVNSGIYILRIQVSDAIFEVHRVAFK
;
A
#
# COMPACT_ATOMS: atom_id res chain seq x y z
N VAL A 1 51.37 17.54 10.35
CA VAL A 1 50.16 17.36 9.51
C VAL A 1 49.07 18.21 10.10
N GLN A 2 48.54 19.11 9.31
CA GLN A 2 47.34 19.90 9.67
C GLN A 2 46.10 19.16 9.13
N LEU A 3 45.08 18.98 9.96
CA LEU A 3 43.81 18.38 9.60
C LEU A 3 42.73 19.47 9.63
N THR A 4 41.86 19.46 8.62
CA THR A 4 40.74 20.41 8.53
C THR A 4 39.49 19.69 8.05
N TRP A 5 38.41 19.78 8.81
CA TRP A 5 37.10 19.34 8.42
C TRP A 5 36.29 20.48 7.80
N SER A 6 35.53 20.15 6.77
CA SER A 6 34.61 21.06 6.10
C SER A 6 33.37 20.33 5.61
N TYR A 7 32.33 21.05 5.26
CA TYR A 7 31.12 20.56 4.60
C TYR A 7 30.76 21.46 3.41
N THR A 8 29.93 20.96 2.49
CA THR A 8 29.71 21.65 1.20
C THR A 8 28.40 22.42 1.12
N ASN A 9 27.30 21.91 1.67
CA ASN A 9 25.97 22.47 1.44
C ASN A 9 25.39 23.26 2.63
N GLY A 10 26.16 23.42 3.70
CA GLY A 10 25.78 24.21 4.88
C GLY A 10 24.62 23.61 5.68
N LYS A 11 24.44 22.29 5.63
CA LYS A 11 23.40 21.57 6.40
C LYS A 11 23.89 21.06 7.75
N LEU A 12 25.20 21.15 7.98
CA LEU A 12 25.85 20.73 9.21
C LEU A 12 26.51 21.92 9.91
N GLU A 13 26.71 21.75 11.21
CA GLU A 13 27.55 22.60 12.03
C GLU A 13 28.62 21.76 12.67
N ILE A 14 29.89 22.16 12.57
CA ILE A 14 30.98 21.51 13.27
C ILE A 14 30.94 21.96 14.74
N GLN A 15 30.63 21.02 15.62
CA GLN A 15 30.50 21.26 17.06
C GLN A 15 31.81 21.03 17.83
N GLY A 16 32.77 20.33 17.21
CA GLY A 16 34.08 20.07 17.79
C GLY A 16 34.96 19.18 16.91
N GLY A 17 36.25 19.13 17.23
CA GLY A 17 37.21 18.25 16.55
C GLY A 17 37.69 18.76 15.18
N GLN A 18 37.51 20.03 14.85
CA GLN A 18 37.80 20.61 13.52
C GLN A 18 39.21 20.28 13.01
N SER A 19 40.19 20.22 13.89
CA SER A 19 41.60 19.97 13.57
C SER A 19 42.11 18.61 14.07
N THR A 20 41.22 17.69 14.34
CA THR A 20 41.55 16.34 14.85
C THR A 20 41.16 15.25 13.87
N LYS A 21 41.52 13.99 14.16
CA LYS A 21 41.13 12.82 13.35
C LYS A 21 39.63 12.52 13.41
N THR A 22 38.93 13.04 14.41
CA THR A 22 37.48 12.86 14.60
C THR A 22 36.82 14.23 14.67
N VAL A 23 35.61 14.33 14.12
CA VAL A 23 34.80 15.53 14.14
C VAL A 23 33.43 15.22 14.74
N SER A 24 32.93 16.13 15.58
CA SER A 24 31.55 16.13 16.02
C SER A 24 30.78 17.14 15.19
N VAL A 25 29.69 16.70 14.61
CA VAL A 25 28.82 17.55 13.79
C VAL A 25 27.40 17.50 14.31
N GLY A 26 26.72 18.63 14.26
CA GLY A 26 25.28 18.78 14.45
C GLY A 26 24.59 19.14 13.14
N ILE A 27 23.28 19.05 13.13
CA ILE A 27 22.46 19.51 12.00
C ILE A 27 22.21 20.99 12.18
N ALA A 28 22.50 21.80 11.17
CA ALA A 28 22.19 23.23 11.19
C ALA A 28 20.66 23.45 11.30
N PRO A 29 20.19 24.38 12.13
CA PRO A 29 18.77 24.58 12.38
C PRO A 29 17.95 24.76 11.09
N GLY A 30 16.87 23.98 10.96
CA GLY A 30 15.99 24.02 9.78
C GLY A 30 16.61 23.46 8.49
N LYS A 31 17.79 22.86 8.53
CA LYS A 31 18.47 22.27 7.38
C LYS A 31 18.30 20.75 7.37
N PHE A 32 18.20 20.19 6.17
CA PHE A 32 18.09 18.73 5.95
C PHE A 32 18.46 18.38 4.52
N GLY A 33 18.74 17.09 4.28
CA GLY A 33 19.08 16.54 2.97
C GLY A 33 20.55 16.15 2.86
N ASP A 34 20.99 15.85 1.64
CA ASP A 34 22.34 15.37 1.37
C ASP A 34 23.40 16.44 1.66
N GLU A 35 24.46 16.01 2.34
CA GLU A 35 25.62 16.79 2.67
C GLU A 35 26.88 15.98 2.44
N TRP A 36 27.98 16.66 2.14
CA TRP A 36 29.29 16.06 2.04
C TRP A 36 30.18 16.60 3.15
N ILE A 37 30.67 15.69 3.99
CA ILE A 37 31.72 16.01 4.97
C ILE A 37 33.09 15.65 4.36
N ARG A 38 34.06 16.55 4.50
CA ARG A 38 35.39 16.44 3.92
C ARG A 38 36.46 16.61 4.97
N LEU A 39 37.41 15.69 5.02
CA LEU A 39 38.66 15.84 5.77
C LEU A 39 39.78 16.17 4.78
N THR A 40 40.49 17.25 5.05
CA THR A 40 41.71 17.63 4.35
C THR A 40 42.93 17.49 5.28
N ALA A 41 43.97 16.82 4.84
CA ALA A 41 45.23 16.72 5.53
C ALA A 41 46.31 17.47 4.71
N SER A 42 47.08 18.37 5.36
CA SER A 42 48.13 19.16 4.72
C SER A 42 49.46 19.03 5.44
N LEU A 43 50.54 18.92 4.68
CA LEU A 43 51.91 18.85 5.15
C LEU A 43 52.88 19.38 4.09
N GLY A 44 53.70 20.37 4.47
CA GLY A 44 54.76 20.89 3.60
C GLY A 44 54.29 21.43 2.24
N GLY A 45 53.10 22.07 2.18
CA GLY A 45 52.51 22.57 0.95
C GLY A 45 51.76 21.52 0.10
N GLN A 46 51.82 20.27 0.49
CA GLN A 46 51.05 19.19 -0.14
C GLN A 46 49.73 18.96 0.66
N SER A 47 48.65 18.61 -0.03
CA SER A 47 47.39 18.26 0.62
C SER A 47 46.73 17.05 -0.05
N ALA A 48 46.02 16.27 0.79
CA ALA A 48 45.13 15.19 0.36
C ALA A 48 43.80 15.34 1.06
N ALA A 49 42.72 14.94 0.42
CA ALA A 49 41.39 15.02 1.01
C ALA A 49 40.57 13.79 0.72
N VAL A 50 39.69 13.44 1.66
CA VAL A 50 38.66 12.41 1.52
C VAL A 50 37.32 13.03 1.88
N SER A 51 36.28 12.66 1.14
CA SER A 51 34.91 13.12 1.37
C SER A 51 33.99 11.92 1.56
N LYS A 52 32.96 12.11 2.40
CA LYS A 52 31.89 11.13 2.63
C LYS A 52 30.54 11.83 2.54
N ALA A 53 29.65 11.26 1.74
CA ALA A 53 28.25 11.68 1.73
C ALA A 53 27.56 11.23 3.01
N ILE A 54 26.80 12.12 3.60
CA ILE A 54 25.93 11.84 4.76
C ILE A 54 24.59 12.55 4.54
N TYR A 55 23.56 12.08 5.21
CA TYR A 55 22.26 12.75 5.22
C TYR A 55 22.09 13.53 6.52
N ALA A 56 21.83 14.83 6.42
CA ALA A 56 21.50 15.70 7.54
C ALA A 56 19.98 15.73 7.77
N GLY A 57 19.53 15.48 8.98
CA GLY A 57 18.12 15.54 9.37
C GLY A 57 17.41 14.19 9.39
N TYR A 58 16.10 14.27 9.58
CA TYR A 58 15.23 13.12 9.63
C TYR A 58 14.53 12.95 8.27
N PRO A 59 14.56 11.77 7.65
CA PRO A 59 13.81 11.53 6.44
C PRO A 59 12.31 11.64 6.73
N THR A 60 11.63 12.51 6.01
CA THR A 60 10.21 12.81 6.24
C THR A 60 9.39 12.39 5.02
N VAL A 61 8.35 11.60 5.23
CA VAL A 61 7.32 11.36 4.22
C VAL A 61 6.29 12.48 4.33
N THR A 62 6.12 13.22 3.25
CA THR A 62 5.20 14.37 3.20
C THR A 62 3.78 13.97 2.81
N LYS A 63 3.66 12.92 1.99
CA LYS A 63 2.38 12.43 1.47
C LYS A 63 2.50 10.94 1.10
N VAL A 64 1.41 10.20 1.26
CA VAL A 64 1.19 8.90 0.61
C VAL A 64 0.13 9.12 -0.46
N THR A 65 0.42 8.71 -1.69
CA THR A 65 -0.50 8.75 -2.82
C THR A 65 -0.83 7.33 -3.26
N GLY A 66 -2.03 7.13 -3.80
CA GLY A 66 -2.53 5.85 -4.28
C GLY A 66 -4.01 5.97 -4.62
N PRO A 67 -4.65 4.88 -5.05
CA PRO A 67 -6.07 4.88 -5.35
C PRO A 67 -6.90 5.19 -4.11
N SER A 68 -7.98 5.95 -4.27
CA SER A 68 -8.96 6.22 -3.20
C SER A 68 -9.91 5.03 -2.99
N SER A 69 -10.09 4.19 -4.01
CA SER A 69 -10.89 2.98 -3.95
C SER A 69 -10.25 1.87 -4.80
N VAL A 70 -10.47 0.62 -4.38
CA VAL A 70 -10.08 -0.59 -5.13
C VAL A 70 -11.18 -1.64 -4.98
N ARG A 71 -11.26 -2.56 -5.94
CA ARG A 71 -12.15 -3.73 -5.84
C ARG A 71 -11.55 -4.79 -4.92
N LEU A 72 -12.43 -5.54 -4.29
CA LEU A 72 -12.07 -6.71 -3.50
C LEU A 72 -11.23 -7.70 -4.33
N ASN A 73 -10.19 -8.26 -3.71
CA ASN A 73 -9.21 -9.15 -4.35
C ASN A 73 -8.36 -8.51 -5.47
N GLN A 74 -8.49 -7.22 -5.67
CA GLN A 74 -7.56 -6.42 -6.45
C GLN A 74 -6.59 -5.67 -5.54
N GLY A 75 -5.55 -5.12 -6.14
CA GLY A 75 -4.55 -4.35 -5.42
C GLY A 75 -4.43 -2.93 -5.95
N GLY A 76 -3.77 -2.11 -5.15
CA GLY A 76 -3.39 -0.76 -5.51
C GLY A 76 -1.92 -0.50 -5.22
N SER A 77 -1.31 0.33 -6.03
CA SER A 77 0.05 0.82 -5.79
C SER A 77 0.00 2.11 -4.98
N PHE A 78 0.68 2.13 -3.83
CA PHE A 78 0.79 3.28 -2.96
C PHE A 78 2.23 3.79 -2.97
N ILE A 79 2.40 5.10 -3.06
CA ILE A 79 3.70 5.76 -3.20
C ILE A 79 3.88 6.73 -2.03
N ALA A 80 4.92 6.53 -1.25
CA ALA A 80 5.37 7.50 -0.27
C ALA A 80 6.20 8.57 -0.96
N ASN A 81 5.81 9.83 -0.80
CA ASN A 81 6.53 10.98 -1.35
C ASN A 81 7.41 11.56 -0.25
N PRO A 82 8.70 11.24 -0.23
CA PRO A 82 9.60 11.80 0.74
C PRO A 82 9.93 13.26 0.37
N LEU A 83 10.23 14.06 1.38
CA LEU A 83 10.75 15.40 1.18
C LEU A 83 12.10 15.35 0.44
N TYR A 84 12.91 14.32 0.78
CA TYR A 84 14.13 13.94 0.06
C TYR A 84 14.22 12.43 0.00
N ASP A 85 14.49 11.90 -1.18
CA ASP A 85 14.78 10.48 -1.40
C ASP A 85 16.26 10.29 -1.66
N ASN A 86 16.89 9.41 -0.89
CA ASN A 86 18.26 9.01 -1.11
C ASN A 86 18.48 7.52 -0.75
N SER A 87 19.64 6.99 -1.11
CA SER A 87 19.98 5.59 -0.91
C SER A 87 20.10 5.13 0.54
N VAL A 88 20.10 6.07 1.51
CA VAL A 88 20.19 5.76 2.95
C VAL A 88 18.83 5.76 3.65
N CYS A 89 17.74 5.95 2.92
CA CYS A 89 16.40 5.88 3.45
C CYS A 89 15.78 4.49 3.29
N GLU A 90 15.23 3.98 4.36
CA GLU A 90 14.32 2.84 4.41
C GLU A 90 12.90 3.31 4.68
N TYR A 91 11.91 2.59 4.12
CA TYR A 91 10.50 2.93 4.27
C TYR A 91 9.77 1.80 4.98
N LYS A 92 9.07 2.14 6.06
CA LYS A 92 8.22 1.21 6.79
C LYS A 92 6.76 1.54 6.57
N TRP A 93 6.06 0.58 6.01
CA TRP A 93 4.65 0.67 5.70
C TRP A 93 3.80 0.04 6.79
N THR A 94 2.66 0.64 7.04
CA THR A 94 1.66 0.15 7.99
C THR A 94 0.29 0.22 7.34
N VAL A 95 -0.47 -0.88 7.44
CA VAL A 95 -1.86 -0.96 6.96
C VAL A 95 -2.74 -1.31 8.16
N SER A 96 -3.83 -0.58 8.34
CA SER A 96 -4.79 -0.81 9.41
C SER A 96 -6.23 -0.73 8.86
N PRO A 97 -7.06 -1.75 9.10
CA PRO A 97 -6.71 -3.02 9.72
C PRO A 97 -5.71 -3.82 8.86
N SER A 98 -4.88 -4.66 9.51
CA SER A 98 -3.94 -5.53 8.79
C SER A 98 -4.61 -6.79 8.25
N GLN A 99 -5.73 -7.18 8.84
CA GLN A 99 -6.50 -8.34 8.38
C GLN A 99 -7.04 -8.09 6.97
N GLY A 100 -6.84 -9.05 6.09
CA GLY A 100 -7.28 -8.97 4.70
C GLY A 100 -6.40 -8.11 3.80
N ALA A 101 -5.29 -7.56 4.29
CA ALA A 101 -4.33 -6.82 3.48
C ALA A 101 -3.01 -7.59 3.34
N SER A 102 -2.57 -7.79 2.10
CA SER A 102 -1.26 -8.37 1.78
C SER A 102 -0.38 -7.31 1.12
N GLN A 103 0.83 -7.14 1.61
CA GLN A 103 1.74 -6.06 1.24
C GLN A 103 2.97 -6.58 0.50
N SER A 104 3.39 -5.87 -0.55
CA SER A 104 4.63 -6.10 -1.30
C SER A 104 5.41 -4.79 -1.43
N PRO A 105 6.09 -4.35 -0.34
CA PRO A 105 6.81 -3.10 -0.33
C PRO A 105 8.09 -3.17 -1.15
N SER A 106 8.38 -2.10 -1.88
CA SER A 106 9.64 -1.88 -2.60
C SER A 106 10.05 -0.42 -2.45
N ARG A 107 11.01 -0.16 -1.54
CA ARG A 107 11.42 1.20 -1.17
C ARG A 107 10.21 2.07 -0.81
N ASN A 108 10.06 3.22 -1.51
CA ASN A 108 8.97 4.17 -1.29
C ASN A 108 7.65 3.77 -1.96
N THR A 109 7.54 2.59 -2.53
CA THR A 109 6.30 2.06 -3.10
C THR A 109 5.83 0.83 -2.34
N ASN A 110 4.53 0.59 -2.30
CA ASN A 110 3.95 -0.61 -1.73
C ASN A 110 2.73 -1.02 -2.55
N TYR A 111 2.76 -2.21 -3.13
CA TYR A 111 1.60 -2.80 -3.75
C TYR A 111 0.82 -3.58 -2.69
N ILE A 112 -0.46 -3.25 -2.51
CA ILE A 112 -1.29 -3.85 -1.47
C ILE A 112 -2.52 -4.47 -2.12
N THR A 113 -2.76 -5.76 -1.86
CA THR A 113 -3.99 -6.46 -2.24
C THR A 113 -4.90 -6.62 -1.04
N PHE A 114 -6.22 -6.60 -1.27
CA PHE A 114 -7.21 -6.63 -0.21
C PHE A 114 -8.22 -7.76 -0.45
N SER A 115 -8.39 -8.62 0.56
CA SER A 115 -9.31 -9.77 0.55
C SER A 115 -10.55 -9.58 1.43
N ILE A 116 -10.68 -8.44 2.10
CA ILE A 116 -11.84 -8.08 2.93
C ILE A 116 -12.28 -6.68 2.54
N PRO A 117 -13.58 -6.44 2.29
CA PRO A 117 -14.08 -5.10 1.98
C PRO A 117 -14.03 -4.22 3.24
N GLY A 118 -13.91 -2.92 3.05
CA GLY A 118 -13.85 -1.95 4.13
C GLY A 118 -12.93 -0.78 3.85
N SER A 119 -12.72 0.06 4.85
CA SER A 119 -11.81 1.19 4.78
C SER A 119 -10.47 0.84 5.41
N TYR A 120 -9.38 1.08 4.70
CA TYR A 120 -8.02 0.82 5.16
C TYR A 120 -7.24 2.13 5.23
N TYR A 121 -6.54 2.29 6.35
CA TYR A 121 -5.59 3.36 6.57
C TYR A 121 -4.19 2.86 6.22
N ILE A 122 -3.50 3.56 5.32
CA ILE A 122 -2.18 3.19 4.83
C ILE A 122 -1.22 4.30 5.20
N ALA A 123 -0.21 3.98 5.99
CA ALA A 123 0.80 4.92 6.44
C ALA A 123 2.20 4.47 6.05
N CYS A 124 3.07 5.42 5.80
CA CYS A 124 4.49 5.20 5.55
C CYS A 124 5.34 6.16 6.36
N ARG A 125 6.42 5.63 6.93
CA ARG A 125 7.45 6.40 7.63
C ARG A 125 8.81 6.06 7.06
N ALA A 126 9.63 7.07 6.80
CA ALA A 126 11.00 6.88 6.38
C ALA A 126 11.96 6.85 7.59
N TYR A 127 13.01 6.06 7.46
CA TYR A 127 14.08 5.88 8.46
C TYR A 127 15.43 6.01 7.77
N THR A 128 16.45 6.45 8.50
CA THR A 128 17.82 6.35 8.02
C THR A 128 18.38 4.96 8.34
N THR A 129 19.03 4.33 7.38
CA THR A 129 19.71 3.03 7.56
C THR A 129 20.89 3.12 8.53
N GLN A 130 21.48 4.31 8.68
CA GLN A 130 22.71 4.51 9.45
C GLN A 130 22.48 4.61 10.96
N CYS A 131 21.38 5.21 11.40
CA CYS A 131 21.11 5.43 12.83
C CYS A 131 19.67 5.10 13.25
N GLY A 132 18.83 4.60 12.35
CA GLY A 132 17.43 4.31 12.63
C GLY A 132 16.56 5.54 12.92
N ALA A 133 17.09 6.74 12.71
CA ALA A 133 16.36 7.98 12.97
C ALA A 133 15.18 8.09 12.00
N ALA A 134 14.01 8.43 12.53
CA ALA A 134 12.75 8.50 11.81
C ALA A 134 12.19 9.90 11.76
N GLY A 135 11.70 10.31 10.60
CA GLY A 135 10.94 11.55 10.44
C GLY A 135 9.44 11.36 10.66
N SER A 136 8.66 12.31 10.20
CA SER A 136 7.20 12.23 10.23
C SER A 136 6.69 11.17 9.27
N ALA A 137 5.62 10.49 9.67
CA ALA A 137 4.86 9.60 8.80
C ALA A 137 3.80 10.41 8.04
N ALA A 138 3.46 9.95 6.84
CA ALA A 138 2.26 10.38 6.14
C ALA A 138 1.35 9.19 5.87
N SER A 139 0.10 9.48 5.53
CA SER A 139 -0.91 8.45 5.34
C SER A 139 -1.96 8.83 4.30
N THR A 140 -2.69 7.81 3.85
CA THR A 140 -3.89 7.93 3.03
C THR A 140 -4.90 6.86 3.45
N THR A 141 -6.13 6.98 2.99
CA THR A 141 -7.16 5.95 3.15
C THR A 141 -7.57 5.41 1.79
N VAL A 142 -7.94 4.14 1.76
CA VAL A 142 -8.51 3.49 0.58
C VAL A 142 -9.78 2.75 0.98
N SER A 143 -10.82 2.85 0.16
CA SER A 143 -12.06 2.09 0.29
C SER A 143 -11.97 0.83 -0.57
N VAL A 144 -12.12 -0.32 0.06
CA VAL A 144 -12.17 -1.62 -0.63
C VAL A 144 -13.61 -2.04 -0.76
N GLN A 145 -14.11 -2.18 -1.97
CA GLN A 145 -15.50 -2.46 -2.26
C GLN A 145 -15.65 -3.83 -2.91
N SER A 146 -16.72 -4.54 -2.56
CA SER A 146 -17.13 -5.73 -3.28
C SER A 146 -17.46 -5.40 -4.73
N SER A 147 -17.17 -6.31 -5.65
CA SER A 147 -17.56 -6.16 -7.05
C SER A 147 -19.06 -6.32 -7.23
N TYR A 148 -19.72 -7.00 -6.30
CA TYR A 148 -21.15 -7.23 -6.33
C TYR A 148 -21.82 -6.84 -5.00
N MET A 149 -23.00 -6.23 -5.10
CA MET A 149 -23.97 -6.11 -4.04
C MET A 149 -24.98 -7.25 -4.17
N VAL A 150 -25.30 -7.90 -3.05
CA VAL A 150 -26.20 -9.06 -3.01
C VAL A 150 -27.35 -8.76 -2.06
N TYR A 151 -28.56 -8.82 -2.58
CA TYR A 151 -29.78 -8.57 -1.84
C TYR A 151 -30.65 -9.82 -1.83
N SER A 152 -31.11 -10.24 -0.65
CA SER A 152 -32.14 -11.28 -0.50
C SER A 152 -33.17 -10.81 0.53
N ASP A 153 -34.43 -10.92 0.23
CA ASP A 153 -35.49 -10.59 1.18
C ASP A 153 -35.75 -11.72 2.21
N GLY A 154 -35.09 -12.85 1.98
CA GLY A 154 -35.17 -14.02 2.85
C GLY A 154 -36.49 -14.80 2.75
N SER A 155 -37.53 -14.27 2.12
CA SER A 155 -38.83 -14.93 1.98
C SER A 155 -39.08 -15.52 0.60
N SER A 156 -38.57 -14.88 -0.44
CA SER A 156 -38.82 -15.26 -1.83
C SER A 156 -37.83 -16.25 -2.39
N LYS A 157 -36.76 -16.57 -1.67
CA LYS A 157 -35.61 -17.38 -2.19
C LYS A 157 -35.04 -16.83 -3.50
N ILE A 158 -35.27 -15.57 -3.75
CA ILE A 158 -34.72 -14.82 -4.87
C ILE A 158 -33.56 -13.96 -4.33
N VAL A 159 -32.48 -13.92 -5.08
CA VAL A 159 -31.29 -13.15 -4.77
C VAL A 159 -30.99 -12.22 -5.94
N ASP A 160 -31.08 -10.93 -5.69
CA ASP A 160 -30.66 -9.92 -6.64
C ASP A 160 -29.16 -9.64 -6.46
N VAL A 161 -28.42 -9.77 -7.54
CA VAL A 161 -27.00 -9.49 -7.62
C VAL A 161 -26.80 -8.30 -8.55
N ILE A 162 -26.16 -7.26 -8.07
CA ILE A 162 -25.92 -6.03 -8.84
C ILE A 162 -24.43 -5.74 -8.84
N GLU A 163 -23.83 -5.52 -10.02
CA GLU A 163 -22.44 -5.09 -10.13
C GLU A 163 -22.28 -3.72 -9.47
N ASN A 164 -21.32 -3.64 -8.56
CA ASN A 164 -20.96 -2.39 -7.88
C ASN A 164 -20.05 -1.57 -8.79
N GLN A 165 -20.55 -0.48 -9.34
CA GLN A 165 -19.76 0.42 -10.18
C GLN A 165 -18.94 1.34 -9.28
N LEU A 166 -17.61 1.28 -9.39
CA LEU A 166 -16.72 2.25 -8.75
C LEU A 166 -16.78 3.57 -9.51
N GLU A 167 -17.08 4.64 -8.80
CA GLU A 167 -16.85 5.98 -9.33
C GLU A 167 -15.34 6.15 -9.52
N ASN A 168 -14.87 6.43 -10.73
CA ASN A 168 -13.46 6.61 -11.14
C ASN A 168 -12.66 5.32 -11.40
N ASP A 169 -13.22 4.35 -12.06
CA ASP A 169 -12.46 3.22 -12.60
C ASP A 169 -11.68 3.64 -13.86
N GLU A 170 -10.59 4.42 -13.70
CA GLU A 170 -9.64 4.69 -14.79
C GLU A 170 -8.82 3.46 -15.18
N SER A 171 -9.02 2.31 -14.50
CA SER A 171 -8.35 1.05 -14.81
C SER A 171 -8.96 0.29 -15.98
N SER A 172 -9.94 0.83 -16.68
CA SER A 172 -10.54 0.23 -17.88
C SER A 172 -9.59 0.19 -19.11
N ILE A 173 -8.32 0.55 -18.98
CA ILE A 173 -7.33 0.55 -20.09
C ILE A 173 -6.62 -0.81 -20.25
N LEU A 174 -7.14 -1.90 -19.71
CA LEU A 174 -6.71 -3.25 -20.09
C LEU A 174 -7.82 -3.94 -20.92
N SER A 175 -8.21 -3.31 -22.00
CA SER A 175 -9.41 -3.65 -22.79
C SER A 175 -9.18 -4.54 -24.00
N ASP A 176 -8.19 -5.43 -24.01
CA ASP A 176 -8.04 -6.38 -25.12
C ASP A 176 -8.13 -7.86 -24.73
N VAL A 177 -8.47 -8.16 -23.47
CA VAL A 177 -8.91 -9.50 -23.10
C VAL A 177 -10.42 -9.55 -23.32
N VAL A 178 -10.90 -10.43 -24.19
CA VAL A 178 -12.33 -10.75 -24.33
C VAL A 178 -12.81 -11.31 -22.99
N VAL A 179 -13.19 -10.44 -22.09
CA VAL A 179 -13.75 -10.82 -20.80
C VAL A 179 -15.15 -11.35 -21.07
N SER A 180 -15.40 -12.61 -20.75
CA SER A 180 -16.76 -13.19 -20.83
C SER A 180 -17.76 -12.24 -20.16
N ASN A 181 -18.85 -11.95 -20.88
CA ASN A 181 -19.94 -11.13 -20.33
C ASN A 181 -20.71 -11.85 -19.22
N GLN A 182 -20.39 -13.13 -18.97
CA GLN A 182 -21.00 -13.95 -17.93
C GLN A 182 -19.99 -14.33 -16.87
N VAL A 183 -20.46 -14.42 -15.63
CA VAL A 183 -19.74 -14.89 -14.45
C VAL A 183 -20.43 -16.10 -13.86
N SER A 184 -19.64 -17.03 -13.31
CA SER A 184 -20.19 -18.22 -12.65
C SER A 184 -20.55 -17.88 -11.20
N TYR A 185 -21.61 -18.54 -10.70
CA TYR A 185 -21.94 -18.52 -9.29
C TYR A 185 -22.11 -19.94 -8.75
N GLN A 186 -21.93 -20.10 -7.44
CA GLN A 186 -22.10 -21.33 -6.69
C GLN A 186 -22.76 -21.04 -5.35
N LEU A 187 -23.74 -21.82 -4.97
CA LEU A 187 -24.44 -21.71 -3.68
C LEU A 187 -24.14 -22.95 -2.83
N TYR A 188 -23.59 -22.73 -1.65
CA TYR A 188 -23.26 -23.78 -0.70
C TYR A 188 -24.13 -23.68 0.55
N ASN A 189 -24.62 -24.79 1.06
CA ASN A 189 -25.22 -24.82 2.39
C ASN A 189 -24.16 -24.55 3.45
N GLN A 190 -24.33 -23.53 4.29
CA GLN A 190 -23.33 -23.12 5.26
C GLN A 190 -23.07 -24.21 6.33
N ALA A 191 -24.10 -24.95 6.75
CA ALA A 191 -23.97 -25.94 7.81
C ALA A 191 -23.28 -27.22 7.34
N THR A 192 -23.52 -27.65 6.08
CA THR A 192 -23.00 -28.93 5.55
C THR A 192 -21.80 -28.74 4.62
N GLY A 193 -21.56 -27.53 4.11
CA GLY A 193 -20.55 -27.27 3.08
C GLY A 193 -20.89 -27.83 1.70
N LEU A 194 -22.09 -28.38 1.50
CA LEU A 194 -22.46 -28.99 0.23
C LEU A 194 -22.89 -27.94 -0.79
N LEU A 195 -22.44 -28.10 -2.04
CA LEU A 195 -22.93 -27.35 -3.19
C LEU A 195 -24.39 -27.73 -3.43
N VAL A 196 -25.29 -26.74 -3.49
CA VAL A 196 -26.72 -26.94 -3.67
C VAL A 196 -27.27 -26.33 -4.96
N ALA A 197 -26.57 -25.35 -5.51
CA ALA A 197 -26.88 -24.79 -6.82
C ALA A 197 -25.63 -24.16 -7.44
N GLU A 198 -25.58 -24.15 -8.76
CA GLU A 198 -24.56 -23.42 -9.53
C GLU A 198 -25.12 -22.97 -10.86
N GLY A 199 -24.51 -21.96 -11.48
CA GLY A 199 -24.92 -21.46 -12.77
C GLY A 199 -24.05 -20.30 -13.24
N LYS A 200 -24.58 -19.59 -14.23
CA LYS A 200 -23.99 -18.38 -14.77
C LYS A 200 -25.00 -17.24 -14.74
N MET A 201 -24.51 -16.03 -14.59
CA MET A 201 -25.29 -14.80 -14.69
C MET A 201 -24.50 -13.78 -15.53
N GLU A 202 -25.17 -12.74 -15.99
CA GLU A 202 -24.50 -11.62 -16.64
C GLU A 202 -23.53 -10.93 -15.66
N ARG A 203 -22.44 -10.42 -16.17
CA ARG A 203 -21.44 -9.70 -15.33
C ARG A 203 -22.03 -8.45 -14.68
N SER A 204 -22.95 -7.76 -15.34
CA SER A 204 -23.68 -6.62 -14.76
C SER A 204 -24.58 -6.98 -13.58
N GLY A 205 -24.77 -8.27 -13.34
CA GLY A 205 -25.67 -8.81 -12.32
C GLY A 205 -26.92 -9.45 -12.90
N GLY A 206 -27.84 -9.80 -12.02
CA GLY A 206 -29.11 -10.43 -12.38
C GLY A 206 -29.84 -10.98 -11.18
N THR A 207 -31.01 -11.53 -11.43
CA THR A 207 -31.84 -12.17 -10.40
C THR A 207 -31.60 -13.68 -10.45
N LEU A 208 -31.20 -14.25 -9.30
CA LEU A 208 -30.98 -15.70 -9.15
C LEU A 208 -32.16 -16.29 -8.38
N ASP A 209 -32.78 -17.32 -8.97
CA ASP A 209 -33.92 -18.04 -8.37
C ASP A 209 -33.47 -19.35 -7.73
N PHE A 210 -33.69 -19.46 -6.42
CA PHE A 210 -33.36 -20.61 -5.60
C PHE A 210 -34.61 -21.29 -4.98
N ASN A 211 -35.76 -21.20 -5.60
CA ASN A 211 -37.01 -21.77 -5.10
C ASN A 211 -36.93 -23.27 -4.77
N GLN A 212 -36.04 -24.03 -5.42
CA GLN A 212 -35.82 -25.46 -5.17
C GLN A 212 -34.93 -25.73 -3.94
N VAL A 213 -34.33 -24.67 -3.37
CA VAL A 213 -33.41 -24.81 -2.23
C VAL A 213 -34.22 -24.76 -0.93
N ASN A 214 -33.87 -25.59 0.06
CA ASN A 214 -34.50 -25.58 1.37
C ASN A 214 -34.25 -24.29 2.13
N SER A 215 -35.06 -24.02 3.15
CA SER A 215 -34.80 -22.93 4.08
C SER A 215 -33.48 -23.13 4.82
N GLY A 216 -32.73 -22.07 5.08
CA GLY A 216 -31.43 -22.17 5.72
C GLY A 216 -30.50 -20.99 5.42
N ILE A 217 -29.27 -21.13 5.88
CA ILE A 217 -28.20 -20.17 5.62
C ILE A 217 -27.25 -20.75 4.59
N TYR A 218 -26.92 -19.93 3.62
CA TYR A 218 -26.11 -20.33 2.47
C TYR A 218 -24.98 -19.33 2.21
N ILE A 219 -23.96 -19.84 1.52
CA ILE A 219 -22.83 -19.06 1.03
C ILE A 219 -22.92 -18.99 -0.49
N LEU A 220 -23.20 -17.82 -1.01
CA LEU A 220 -23.17 -17.54 -2.44
C LEU A 220 -21.74 -17.08 -2.81
N ARG A 221 -21.11 -17.81 -3.73
CA ARG A 221 -19.81 -17.48 -4.30
C ARG A 221 -20.02 -16.99 -5.71
N ILE A 222 -19.50 -15.82 -6.04
CA ILE A 222 -19.56 -15.22 -7.37
C ILE A 222 -18.15 -15.11 -7.90
N GLN A 223 -17.87 -15.67 -9.06
CA GLN A 223 -16.56 -15.64 -9.68
C GLN A 223 -16.31 -14.26 -10.28
N VAL A 224 -15.29 -13.55 -9.81
CA VAL A 224 -14.91 -12.22 -10.32
C VAL A 224 -13.75 -12.28 -11.32
N SER A 225 -12.93 -13.33 -11.25
CA SER A 225 -11.88 -13.68 -12.22
C SER A 225 -11.58 -15.18 -12.16
N ASP A 226 -10.69 -15.69 -13.02
CA ASP A 226 -10.44 -17.14 -13.19
C ASP A 226 -10.22 -17.93 -11.91
N ALA A 227 -9.63 -17.35 -10.88
CA ALA A 227 -9.35 -18.03 -9.60
C ALA A 227 -9.94 -17.30 -8.38
N ILE A 228 -10.66 -16.19 -8.58
CA ILE A 228 -11.11 -15.32 -7.49
C ILE A 228 -12.63 -15.33 -7.40
N PHE A 229 -13.12 -15.59 -6.19
CA PHE A 229 -14.54 -15.57 -5.86
C PHE A 229 -14.81 -14.52 -4.77
N GLU A 230 -15.86 -13.75 -4.93
CA GLU A 230 -16.49 -13.05 -3.82
C GLU A 230 -17.48 -13.95 -3.11
N VAL A 231 -17.61 -13.74 -1.82
CA VAL A 231 -18.38 -14.60 -0.93
C VAL A 231 -19.43 -13.77 -0.20
N HIS A 232 -20.68 -14.11 -0.38
CA HIS A 232 -21.83 -13.46 0.24
C HIS A 232 -22.63 -14.46 1.06
N ARG A 233 -23.13 -14.03 2.22
CA ARG A 233 -24.02 -14.85 3.04
C ARG A 233 -25.45 -14.49 2.72
N VAL A 234 -26.26 -15.49 2.35
CA VAL A 234 -27.69 -15.33 2.09
C VAL A 234 -28.49 -16.26 2.99
N ALA A 235 -29.71 -15.85 3.35
CA ALA A 235 -30.58 -16.63 4.22
C ALA A 235 -31.97 -16.76 3.57
N PHE A 236 -32.48 -17.99 3.49
CA PHE A 236 -33.82 -18.32 3.01
C PHE A 236 -34.68 -18.81 4.15
N LYS A 237 -35.90 -18.33 4.23
CA LYS A 237 -36.92 -18.74 5.21
C LYS A 237 -37.86 -19.78 4.64
#